data_1fd401607223f83f008ce250140be760
#
_entry.id   1fd401607223f83f008ce250140be760
#
_cell.length_a   1.000
_cell.length_b   1.000
_cell.length_c   1.000
_cell.angle_alpha   90.00
_cell.angle_beta   90.00
_cell.angle_gamma   90.00
#
_symmetry.space_group_name_H-M   'P 1'
#
loop_
_entity.id
_entity.type
_entity.pdbx_description
1 polymer ?
#
loop_
_entity_poly.entity_id
_entity_poly.type
_entity_poly.pdbx_seq_one_letter_code
_entity_poly.pdbx_strand_id
1 'polypeptide(L)'
;MAIRRVLVALVVLVAVAAGLGVLWGSLSPHGQPAAAFAQGQTLLQAVVREVHLRYIDATVNDSTLYVGAREGVLKASGSSCARVVADASPPPASPERIVALVTAATLRCTPAPDASALYFGAARGMLDSLGDPYTRFMDPRAFDDFRQDQKGFFFGIGILIDLKDKRLIVVQPIPGTPAARAGLRAGDRINTIDGLPTAEMSLPEAVAHIRGPKGSPVTLGIERGDRTMTKTMVRDRIEMLAAEGGETLDASTQSTLQRAGIAYIHLVTFNDNTEKMFASALQAAMQSGARALILDLRNNGGGLLDISLQVLDHFVPAGQARVHTVDRDGGKETDRATSRVAKVTLPTVVLVNEFTASASEIVSGALQDHHVATLVGVKTYGKGVIQTIVDLPMGSGAAITTAKYLTPLEHDIHHIGLQPDVVVGETEEAIRTRLRAKPDNVVEEQVKQMRAAQLARAIEILKQKMGRSERYLRVLSAMRVAAAA
;
A
#
# COMPACT_ATOMS: atom_id res chain seq x y z
N MET A 1 -15.35 49.76 44.86
CA MET A 1 -14.04 50.13 44.22
C MET A 1 -13.22 48.94 43.73
N ALA A 2 -13.41 47.75 44.29
CA ALA A 2 -12.61 46.54 43.85
C ALA A 2 -12.97 45.97 42.45
N ILE A 3 -14.24 46.00 42.08
CA ILE A 3 -14.73 45.44 40.82
C ILE A 3 -14.25 46.22 39.58
N ARG A 4 -14.05 47.53 39.70
CA ARG A 4 -13.57 48.38 38.59
C ARG A 4 -12.08 48.14 38.27
N ARG A 5 -11.26 47.76 39.26
CA ARG A 5 -9.82 47.46 39.05
C ARG A 5 -9.58 46.07 38.41
N VAL A 6 -10.45 45.09 38.66
CA VAL A 6 -10.37 43.78 38.03
C VAL A 6 -10.78 43.85 36.55
N LEU A 7 -11.81 44.63 36.20
CA LEU A 7 -12.23 44.85 34.82
C LEU A 7 -11.18 45.57 33.98
N VAL A 8 -10.49 46.55 34.53
CA VAL A 8 -9.40 47.24 33.82
C VAL A 8 -8.19 46.35 33.62
N ALA A 9 -7.83 45.48 34.60
CA ALA A 9 -6.77 44.52 34.47
C ALA A 9 -7.08 43.45 33.41
N LEU A 10 -8.34 42.98 33.28
CA LEU A 10 -8.77 42.01 32.29
C LEU A 10 -8.77 42.61 30.87
N VAL A 11 -9.20 43.88 30.72
CA VAL A 11 -9.18 44.58 29.43
C VAL A 11 -7.75 44.87 28.96
N VAL A 12 -6.84 45.18 29.87
CA VAL A 12 -5.40 45.39 29.54
C VAL A 12 -4.73 44.06 29.16
N LEU A 13 -5.07 42.93 29.81
CA LEU A 13 -4.56 41.61 29.47
C LEU A 13 -5.09 41.12 28.09
N VAL A 14 -6.34 41.38 27.76
CA VAL A 14 -6.91 41.07 26.46
C VAL A 14 -6.33 41.99 25.37
N ALA A 15 -6.09 43.25 25.67
CA ALA A 15 -5.46 44.20 24.72
C ALA A 15 -3.98 43.87 24.47
N VAL A 16 -3.24 43.39 25.50
CA VAL A 16 -1.85 42.93 25.37
C VAL A 16 -1.79 41.63 24.57
N ALA A 17 -2.73 40.69 24.79
CA ALA A 17 -2.82 39.46 24.02
C ALA A 17 -3.22 39.74 22.56
N ALA A 18 -4.17 40.66 22.29
CA ALA A 18 -4.53 41.09 20.95
C ALA A 18 -3.42 41.91 20.28
N GLY A 19 -2.70 42.76 21.04
CA GLY A 19 -1.57 43.53 20.54
C GLY A 19 -0.35 42.66 20.20
N LEU A 20 -0.08 41.62 20.96
CA LEU A 20 0.97 40.64 20.66
C LEU A 20 0.55 39.77 19.44
N GLY A 21 -0.71 39.42 19.27
CA GLY A 21 -1.22 38.72 18.09
C GLY A 21 -1.10 39.57 16.81
N VAL A 22 -1.36 40.88 16.88
CA VAL A 22 -1.23 41.79 15.74
C VAL A 22 0.24 42.09 15.43
N LEU A 23 1.10 42.20 16.44
CA LEU A 23 2.55 42.37 16.25
C LEU A 23 3.22 41.09 15.73
N TRP A 24 2.69 39.89 16.05
CA TRP A 24 3.18 38.64 15.49
C TRP A 24 2.78 38.47 14.02
N GLY A 25 1.58 38.93 13.63
CA GLY A 25 1.15 38.94 12.23
C GLY A 25 1.97 39.87 11.32
N SER A 26 2.59 40.91 11.90
CA SER A 26 3.43 41.86 11.16
C SER A 26 4.94 41.57 11.21
N LEU A 27 5.36 40.56 11.99
CA LEU A 27 6.78 40.17 12.16
C LEU A 27 7.10 38.78 11.61
N SER A 28 6.17 38.13 10.86
CA SER A 28 6.53 36.88 10.17
C SER A 28 7.50 37.21 9.03
N PRO A 29 8.76 36.80 9.11
CA PRO A 29 9.69 36.99 8.01
C PRO A 29 9.20 36.14 6.81
N HIS A 30 9.19 36.72 5.66
CA HIS A 30 8.82 36.10 4.38
C HIS A 30 7.33 35.79 4.16
N GLY A 31 6.39 36.46 4.84
CA GLY A 31 4.96 36.40 4.47
C GLY A 31 4.27 35.05 4.75
N GLN A 32 4.86 34.19 5.58
CA GLN A 32 4.22 32.95 6.01
C GLN A 32 3.12 33.26 7.05
N PRO A 33 1.87 32.87 6.82
CA PRO A 33 0.76 33.27 7.67
C PRO A 33 0.90 32.62 9.06
N ALA A 34 0.63 33.38 10.15
CA ALA A 34 0.58 32.90 11.53
C ALA A 34 -0.29 31.63 11.69
N ALA A 35 -1.24 31.43 10.78
CA ALA A 35 -2.06 30.25 10.67
C ALA A 35 -1.24 28.94 10.50
N ALA A 36 -0.13 28.94 9.75
CA ALA A 36 0.68 27.74 9.52
C ALA A 36 1.34 27.24 10.82
N PHE A 37 1.77 28.18 11.71
CA PHE A 37 2.35 27.82 12.99
C PHE A 37 1.31 27.25 13.96
N ALA A 38 0.12 27.87 14.05
CA ALA A 38 -0.97 27.36 14.88
C ALA A 38 -1.45 25.98 14.41
N GLN A 39 -1.62 25.80 13.11
CA GLN A 39 -1.99 24.51 12.53
C GLN A 39 -0.92 23.44 12.72
N GLY A 40 0.36 23.82 12.61
CA GLY A 40 1.48 22.90 12.86
C GLY A 40 1.53 22.41 14.30
N GLN A 41 1.31 23.31 15.28
CA GLN A 41 1.20 22.90 16.69
C GLN A 41 0.03 21.95 16.92
N THR A 42 -1.13 22.22 16.32
CA THR A 42 -2.31 21.35 16.36
C THR A 42 -2.00 19.98 15.75
N LEU A 43 -1.22 19.95 14.65
CA LEU A 43 -0.78 18.69 14.03
C LEU A 43 0.05 17.85 14.99
N LEU A 44 1.07 18.43 15.63
CA LEU A 44 1.93 17.69 16.58
C LEU A 44 1.14 17.13 17.76
N GLN A 45 0.24 17.93 18.33
CA GLN A 45 -0.66 17.47 19.42
C GLN A 45 -1.57 16.36 18.96
N ALA A 46 -2.09 16.41 17.72
CA ALA A 46 -2.92 15.35 17.15
C ALA A 46 -2.12 14.06 16.98
N VAL A 47 -0.87 14.12 16.48
CA VAL A 47 -0.02 12.93 16.34
C VAL A 47 0.22 12.26 17.70
N VAL A 48 0.61 13.03 18.73
CA VAL A 48 0.83 12.51 20.08
C VAL A 48 -0.45 11.84 20.60
N ARG A 49 -1.58 12.53 20.49
CA ARG A 49 -2.88 11.99 20.92
C ARG A 49 -3.23 10.68 20.22
N GLU A 50 -3.09 10.60 18.89
CA GLU A 50 -3.45 9.41 18.12
C GLU A 50 -2.51 8.23 18.43
N VAL A 51 -1.21 8.49 18.67
CA VAL A 51 -0.25 7.46 19.11
C VAL A 51 -0.67 6.91 20.47
N HIS A 52 -0.88 7.76 21.49
CA HIS A 52 -1.29 7.30 22.82
C HIS A 52 -2.64 6.60 22.83
N LEU A 53 -3.55 7.01 21.98
CA LEU A 53 -4.89 6.42 21.91
C LEU A 53 -4.87 5.06 21.22
N ARG A 54 -4.04 4.87 20.19
CA ARG A 54 -4.23 3.77 19.23
C ARG A 54 -3.02 2.87 19.02
N TYR A 55 -1.80 3.38 19.20
CA TYR A 55 -0.62 2.59 18.86
C TYR A 55 -0.53 1.33 19.71
N ILE A 56 -0.15 0.22 19.07
CA ILE A 56 -0.18 -1.11 19.67
C ILE A 56 0.70 -1.24 20.93
N ASP A 57 1.79 -0.47 21.01
CA ASP A 57 2.60 -0.39 22.23
C ASP A 57 2.17 0.81 23.09
N ALA A 58 1.42 0.52 24.17
CA ALA A 58 0.94 1.51 25.11
C ALA A 58 2.05 2.17 25.97
N THR A 59 3.28 1.66 25.91
CA THR A 59 4.40 2.17 26.75
C THR A 59 5.14 3.34 26.15
N VAL A 60 4.82 3.74 24.93
CA VAL A 60 5.42 4.88 24.23
C VAL A 60 5.23 6.17 25.04
N ASN A 61 6.30 6.90 25.24
CA ASN A 61 6.30 8.18 25.97
C ASN A 61 6.54 9.37 25.04
N ASP A 62 6.11 10.55 25.49
CA ASP A 62 6.22 11.81 24.75
C ASP A 62 7.65 12.17 24.39
N SER A 63 8.62 11.86 25.27
CA SER A 63 10.02 12.16 25.02
C SER A 63 10.54 11.50 23.75
N THR A 64 10.18 10.23 23.51
CA THR A 64 10.53 9.50 22.27
C THR A 64 9.98 10.23 21.05
N LEU A 65 8.70 10.61 21.10
CA LEU A 65 8.03 11.29 19.99
C LEU A 65 8.67 12.66 19.69
N TYR A 66 8.97 13.46 20.73
CA TYR A 66 9.57 14.78 20.50
C TYR A 66 11.04 14.73 20.09
N VAL A 67 11.80 13.71 20.51
CA VAL A 67 13.13 13.44 19.94
C VAL A 67 13.02 13.14 18.46
N GLY A 68 12.10 12.27 18.08
CA GLY A 68 11.82 11.99 16.68
C GLY A 68 11.37 13.23 15.89
N ALA A 69 10.50 14.07 16.48
CA ALA A 69 10.06 15.32 15.87
C ALA A 69 11.26 16.23 15.54
N ARG A 70 12.20 16.37 16.47
CA ARG A 70 13.42 17.15 16.25
C ARG A 70 14.24 16.62 15.07
N GLU A 71 14.48 15.32 15.01
CA GLU A 71 15.19 14.70 13.89
C GLU A 71 14.46 14.91 12.56
N GLY A 72 13.13 14.84 12.59
CA GLY A 72 12.29 15.11 11.43
C GLY A 72 12.40 16.56 10.92
N VAL A 73 12.44 17.56 11.84
CA VAL A 73 12.70 18.97 11.48
C VAL A 73 14.10 19.13 10.88
N LEU A 74 15.12 18.51 11.48
CA LEU A 74 16.49 18.53 10.95
C LEU A 74 16.56 18.00 9.51
N LYS A 75 15.95 16.86 9.26
CA LYS A 75 15.92 16.24 7.94
C LYS A 75 15.17 17.10 6.92
N ALA A 76 14.02 17.66 7.30
CA ALA A 76 13.21 18.51 6.44
C ALA A 76 13.83 19.88 6.16
N SER A 77 14.68 20.40 7.06
CA SER A 77 15.33 21.71 6.91
C SER A 77 16.47 21.73 5.88
N GLY A 78 16.95 20.56 5.44
CA GLY A 78 18.06 20.43 4.51
C GLY A 78 19.44 20.68 5.15
N SER A 79 20.49 20.30 4.45
CA SER A 79 21.88 20.34 4.95
C SER A 79 22.39 21.75 5.31
N SER A 80 21.92 22.77 4.60
CA SER A 80 22.29 24.17 4.84
C SER A 80 21.77 24.72 6.16
N CYS A 81 20.64 24.19 6.65
CA CYS A 81 19.98 24.64 7.86
C CYS A 81 20.25 23.71 9.07
N ALA A 82 20.75 22.51 8.86
CA ALA A 82 20.94 21.50 9.90
C ALA A 82 21.73 22.01 11.11
N ARG A 83 22.77 22.88 10.92
CA ARG A 83 23.52 23.48 12.02
C ARG A 83 22.68 24.42 12.85
N VAL A 84 21.84 25.27 12.23
CA VAL A 84 20.96 26.23 12.92
C VAL A 84 19.97 25.50 13.81
N VAL A 85 19.47 24.37 13.36
CA VAL A 85 18.53 23.55 14.12
C VAL A 85 19.26 22.71 15.18
N ALA A 86 20.47 22.20 14.89
CA ALA A 86 21.25 21.40 15.82
C ALA A 86 21.70 22.20 17.05
N ASP A 87 22.11 23.46 16.86
CA ASP A 87 22.58 24.34 17.94
C ASP A 87 21.44 24.86 18.85
N ALA A 88 20.21 24.68 18.42
CA ALA A 88 19.03 25.26 19.09
C ALA A 88 18.53 24.46 20.29
N SER A 89 19.40 23.69 21.02
CA SER A 89 19.04 23.16 22.36
C SER A 89 18.99 21.61 22.51
N PRO A 90 19.12 21.07 23.72
CA PRO A 90 18.90 19.66 24.05
C PRO A 90 17.49 19.18 23.62
N PRO A 91 17.24 17.86 23.54
CA PRO A 91 16.01 17.32 23.02
C PRO A 91 14.76 18.00 23.59
N PRO A 92 13.87 18.53 22.76
CA PRO A 92 12.66 19.17 23.25
C PRO A 92 11.69 18.13 23.81
N ALA A 93 11.13 18.45 24.97
CA ALA A 93 10.13 17.61 25.65
C ALA A 93 8.68 18.12 25.45
N SER A 94 8.45 19.08 24.55
CA SER A 94 7.11 19.64 24.34
C SER A 94 6.87 20.15 22.91
N PRO A 95 5.61 20.24 22.46
CA PRO A 95 5.24 20.84 21.19
C PRO A 95 5.75 22.26 20.99
N GLU A 96 5.75 23.07 22.06
CA GLU A 96 6.19 24.49 22.02
C GLU A 96 7.66 24.62 21.64
N ARG A 97 8.51 23.68 22.09
CA ARG A 97 9.92 23.65 21.70
C ARG A 97 10.13 23.29 20.25
N ILE A 98 9.30 22.36 19.68
CA ILE A 98 9.35 22.08 18.25
C ILE A 98 8.88 23.30 17.45
N VAL A 99 7.83 23.99 17.90
CA VAL A 99 7.41 25.27 17.30
C VAL A 99 8.55 26.30 17.30
N ALA A 100 9.28 26.44 18.42
CA ALA A 100 10.44 27.33 18.49
C ALA A 100 11.57 26.92 17.51
N LEU A 101 11.82 25.62 17.34
CA LEU A 101 12.78 25.11 16.35
C LEU A 101 12.34 25.42 14.90
N VAL A 102 11.09 25.19 14.56
CA VAL A 102 10.54 25.53 13.24
C VAL A 102 10.67 27.04 13.02
N THR A 103 10.32 27.88 14.02
CA THR A 103 10.47 29.33 13.96
C THR A 103 11.91 29.73 13.71
N ALA A 104 12.85 29.15 14.46
CA ALA A 104 14.28 29.43 14.28
C ALA A 104 14.79 29.07 12.89
N ALA A 105 14.34 27.91 12.34
CA ALA A 105 14.68 27.46 10.99
C ALA A 105 14.17 28.45 9.94
N THR A 106 12.92 28.87 10.04
CA THR A 106 12.31 29.81 9.08
C THR A 106 12.94 31.22 9.14
N LEU A 107 13.43 31.62 10.31
CA LEU A 107 14.04 32.95 10.51
C LEU A 107 15.52 33.04 10.12
N ARG A 108 16.28 31.97 10.33
CA ARG A 108 17.77 32.00 10.28
C ARG A 108 18.35 31.24 9.08
N CYS A 109 17.57 30.42 8.38
CA CYS A 109 18.07 29.66 7.24
C CYS A 109 17.90 30.44 5.93
N THR A 110 18.83 30.23 5.00
CA THR A 110 18.79 30.83 3.66
C THR A 110 19.09 29.75 2.62
N PRO A 111 18.14 29.41 1.71
CA PRO A 111 16.76 29.93 1.67
C PRO A 111 15.95 29.50 2.90
N ALA A 112 14.93 30.28 3.26
CA ALA A 112 14.03 29.92 4.36
C ALA A 112 13.19 28.71 3.97
N PRO A 113 13.18 27.62 4.77
CA PRO A 113 12.34 26.47 4.50
C PRO A 113 10.86 26.78 4.74
N ASP A 114 9.96 26.07 4.03
CA ASP A 114 8.53 26.15 4.26
C ASP A 114 8.18 25.60 5.65
N ALA A 115 7.42 26.39 6.45
CA ALA A 115 7.04 26.01 7.80
C ALA A 115 6.17 24.73 7.83
N SER A 116 5.26 24.57 6.86
CA SER A 116 4.41 23.36 6.76
C SER A 116 5.26 22.13 6.50
N ALA A 117 6.25 22.22 5.61
CA ALA A 117 7.18 21.13 5.33
C ALA A 117 7.98 20.73 6.59
N LEU A 118 8.39 21.69 7.42
CA LEU A 118 9.06 21.42 8.69
C LEU A 118 8.14 20.71 9.69
N TYR A 119 6.88 21.13 9.81
CA TYR A 119 5.90 20.44 10.66
C TYR A 119 5.56 19.04 10.17
N PHE A 120 5.44 18.84 8.85
CA PHE A 120 5.29 17.50 8.29
C PHE A 120 6.53 16.64 8.55
N GLY A 121 7.72 17.23 8.47
CA GLY A 121 8.96 16.58 8.88
C GLY A 121 8.94 16.16 10.35
N ALA A 122 8.52 17.05 11.24
CA ALA A 122 8.37 16.75 12.67
C ALA A 122 7.39 15.61 12.93
N ALA A 123 6.19 15.66 12.32
CA ALA A 123 5.18 14.63 12.46
C ALA A 123 5.67 13.26 11.93
N ARG A 124 6.38 13.26 10.81
CA ARG A 124 7.03 12.06 10.27
C ARG A 124 8.07 11.52 11.24
N GLY A 125 8.95 12.36 11.73
CA GLY A 125 9.98 11.96 12.70
C GLY A 125 9.41 11.39 14.00
N MET A 126 8.27 11.93 14.50
CA MET A 126 7.56 11.34 15.64
C MET A 126 7.18 9.89 15.39
N LEU A 127 6.57 9.59 14.24
CA LEU A 127 6.14 8.23 13.92
C LEU A 127 7.33 7.32 13.58
N ASP A 128 8.34 7.82 12.89
CA ASP A 128 9.58 7.08 12.59
C ASP A 128 10.32 6.65 13.89
N SER A 129 10.23 7.46 14.96
CA SER A 129 10.85 7.16 16.26
C SER A 129 10.25 5.97 17.01
N LEU A 130 9.09 5.49 16.58
CA LEU A 130 8.47 4.27 17.11
C LEU A 130 9.20 2.98 16.66
N GLY A 131 10.06 3.07 15.63
CA GLY A 131 10.77 1.90 15.09
C GLY A 131 9.87 0.88 14.38
N ASP A 132 8.61 1.22 14.14
CA ASP A 132 7.63 0.40 13.44
C ASP A 132 7.57 0.81 11.96
N PRO A 133 7.99 -0.05 11.02
CA PRO A 133 8.02 0.27 9.60
C PRO A 133 6.62 0.44 8.98
N TYR A 134 5.57 0.07 9.69
CA TYR A 134 4.19 0.13 9.22
C TYR A 134 3.45 1.37 9.71
N THR A 135 3.89 1.96 10.83
CA THR A 135 3.38 3.24 11.32
C THR A 135 4.09 4.39 10.61
N ARG A 136 3.32 5.22 9.89
CA ARG A 136 3.89 6.27 9.05
C ARG A 136 2.99 7.51 8.95
N PHE A 137 3.62 8.66 8.81
CA PHE A 137 2.97 9.93 8.47
C PHE A 137 2.86 10.08 6.95
N MET A 138 1.75 10.64 6.50
CA MET A 138 1.48 11.00 5.10
C MET A 138 1.16 12.50 5.05
N ASP A 139 1.96 13.27 4.31
CA ASP A 139 1.64 14.65 3.98
C ASP A 139 0.37 14.71 3.10
N PRO A 140 -0.20 15.91 2.85
CA PRO A 140 -1.49 16.01 2.15
C PRO A 140 -1.53 15.30 0.80
N ARG A 141 -0.43 15.37 0.04
CA ARG A 141 -0.34 14.73 -1.27
C ARG A 141 -0.27 13.20 -1.14
N ALA A 142 0.62 12.72 -0.31
CA ALA A 142 0.76 11.26 -0.08
C ALA A 142 -0.52 10.66 0.50
N PHE A 143 -1.25 11.42 1.34
CA PHE A 143 -2.51 10.98 1.91
C PHE A 143 -3.65 10.95 0.89
N ASP A 144 -3.72 11.93 -0.02
CA ASP A 144 -4.69 11.93 -1.11
C ASP A 144 -4.42 10.78 -2.10
N ASP A 145 -3.14 10.57 -2.49
CA ASP A 145 -2.72 9.46 -3.32
C ASP A 145 -3.10 8.11 -2.67
N PHE A 146 -2.83 7.94 -1.38
CA PHE A 146 -3.18 6.74 -0.63
C PHE A 146 -4.69 6.48 -0.62
N ARG A 147 -5.52 7.53 -0.40
CA ARG A 147 -6.98 7.41 -0.46
C ARG A 147 -7.50 7.03 -1.85
N GLN A 148 -6.89 7.59 -2.89
CA GLN A 148 -7.21 7.23 -4.27
C GLN A 148 -6.88 5.77 -4.56
N ASP A 149 -5.70 5.31 -4.17
CA ASP A 149 -5.26 3.92 -4.35
C ASP A 149 -6.21 2.94 -3.62
N GLN A 150 -6.66 3.27 -2.39
CA GLN A 150 -7.67 2.47 -1.68
C GLN A 150 -9.01 2.40 -2.42
N LYS A 151 -9.44 3.52 -3.02
CA LYS A 151 -10.66 3.59 -3.85
C LYS A 151 -10.50 2.93 -5.23
N GLY A 152 -9.33 2.39 -5.52
CA GLY A 152 -9.05 1.67 -6.75
C GLY A 152 -8.91 2.54 -8.00
N PHE A 153 -8.47 3.79 -7.85
CA PHE A 153 -8.16 4.67 -8.97
C PHE A 153 -7.02 5.64 -8.63
N PHE A 154 -6.48 6.29 -9.63
CA PHE A 154 -5.58 7.43 -9.46
C PHE A 154 -5.80 8.46 -10.58
N PHE A 155 -5.32 9.69 -10.38
CA PHE A 155 -5.31 10.68 -11.43
C PHE A 155 -3.94 10.75 -12.12
N GLY A 156 -3.93 10.53 -13.44
CA GLY A 156 -2.72 10.44 -14.23
C GLY A 156 -3.03 10.26 -15.70
N ILE A 157 -2.09 9.70 -16.45
CA ILE A 157 -2.24 9.47 -17.89
C ILE A 157 -2.45 8.01 -18.28
N GLY A 158 -2.31 7.08 -17.34
CA GLY A 158 -2.54 5.64 -17.56
C GLY A 158 -1.44 4.97 -18.35
N ILE A 159 -0.23 4.91 -17.76
CA ILE A 159 0.91 4.14 -18.27
C ILE A 159 1.49 3.26 -17.17
N LEU A 160 1.94 2.07 -17.55
CA LEU A 160 2.88 1.30 -16.77
C LEU A 160 4.29 1.72 -17.17
N ILE A 161 5.13 2.06 -16.21
CA ILE A 161 6.51 2.49 -16.42
C ILE A 161 7.47 1.65 -15.58
N ASP A 162 8.70 1.53 -16.05
CA ASP A 162 9.78 0.85 -15.34
C ASP A 162 11.08 1.61 -15.55
N LEU A 163 12.05 1.37 -14.66
CA LEU A 163 13.40 1.93 -14.75
C LEU A 163 14.38 0.85 -15.22
N LYS A 164 14.75 0.88 -16.49
CA LYS A 164 15.69 -0.06 -17.09
C LYS A 164 16.98 0.66 -17.50
N ASP A 165 18.14 0.16 -17.06
CA ASP A 165 19.45 0.77 -17.31
C ASP A 165 19.47 2.27 -16.97
N LYS A 166 18.88 2.66 -15.82
CA LYS A 166 18.67 4.06 -15.38
C LYS A 166 17.84 4.92 -16.35
N ARG A 167 17.04 4.31 -17.19
CA ARG A 167 16.16 4.98 -18.15
C ARG A 167 14.71 4.66 -17.86
N LEU A 168 13.89 5.68 -17.78
CA LEU A 168 12.46 5.54 -17.60
C LEU A 168 11.81 5.07 -18.91
N ILE A 169 11.16 3.91 -18.88
CA ILE A 169 10.58 3.26 -20.06
C ILE A 169 9.10 3.04 -19.86
N VAL A 170 8.30 3.28 -20.91
CA VAL A 170 6.90 2.85 -20.97
C VAL A 170 6.87 1.34 -21.19
N VAL A 171 6.43 0.59 -20.19
CA VAL A 171 6.19 -0.84 -20.32
C VAL A 171 4.95 -1.06 -21.18
N GLN A 172 3.85 -0.33 -20.86
CA GLN A 172 2.60 -0.41 -21.60
C GLN A 172 1.70 0.77 -21.29
N PRO A 173 1.07 1.44 -22.29
CA PRO A 173 -0.06 2.31 -22.05
C PRO A 173 -1.32 1.49 -21.74
N ILE A 174 -2.10 1.91 -20.74
CA ILE A 174 -3.37 1.27 -20.38
C ILE A 174 -4.43 1.61 -21.46
N PRO A 175 -5.15 0.64 -22.04
CA PRO A 175 -6.17 0.92 -23.05
C PRO A 175 -7.23 1.92 -22.58
N GLY A 176 -7.66 2.81 -23.50
CA GLY A 176 -8.69 3.82 -23.21
C GLY A 176 -8.24 5.04 -22.41
N THR A 177 -6.97 5.09 -21.97
CA THR A 177 -6.42 6.19 -21.16
C THR A 177 -5.85 7.34 -22.01
N PRO A 178 -5.55 8.51 -21.40
CA PRO A 178 -4.91 9.61 -22.11
C PRO A 178 -3.62 9.21 -22.85
N ALA A 179 -2.79 8.38 -22.24
CA ALA A 179 -1.53 7.91 -22.84
C ALA A 179 -1.76 7.05 -24.09
N ALA A 180 -2.71 6.13 -24.03
CA ALA A 180 -3.08 5.30 -25.18
C ALA A 180 -3.63 6.17 -26.33
N ARG A 181 -4.52 7.14 -26.01
CA ARG A 181 -5.07 8.10 -27.01
C ARG A 181 -3.98 9.00 -27.62
N ALA A 182 -2.96 9.37 -26.84
CA ALA A 182 -1.81 10.14 -27.32
C ALA A 182 -0.83 9.33 -28.17
N GLY A 183 -1.05 7.99 -28.28
CA GLY A 183 -0.22 7.09 -29.09
C GLY A 183 1.13 6.75 -28.45
N LEU A 184 1.22 6.75 -27.13
CA LEU A 184 2.35 6.15 -26.42
C LEU A 184 2.40 4.64 -26.70
N ARG A 185 3.59 4.05 -26.68
CA ARG A 185 3.80 2.63 -26.99
C ARG A 185 4.79 2.00 -26.00
N ALA A 186 4.70 0.69 -25.87
CA ALA A 186 5.72 -0.08 -25.16
C ALA A 186 7.11 0.19 -25.78
N GLY A 187 8.11 0.36 -24.94
CA GLY A 187 9.48 0.67 -25.32
C GLY A 187 9.79 2.17 -25.55
N ASP A 188 8.79 3.06 -25.47
CA ASP A 188 9.05 4.51 -25.46
C ASP A 188 9.90 4.87 -24.24
N ARG A 189 10.96 5.64 -24.45
CA ARG A 189 11.79 6.20 -23.35
C ARG A 189 11.25 7.57 -22.97
N ILE A 190 11.09 7.83 -21.69
CA ILE A 190 10.68 9.13 -21.18
C ILE A 190 11.94 9.86 -20.72
N ASN A 191 12.37 10.86 -21.47
CA ASN A 191 13.57 11.64 -21.18
C ASN A 191 13.29 12.88 -20.31
N THR A 192 12.07 13.45 -20.40
CA THR A 192 11.64 14.58 -19.57
C THR A 192 10.20 14.45 -19.16
N ILE A 193 9.85 14.99 -17.97
CA ILE A 193 8.49 15.18 -17.47
C ILE A 193 8.34 16.66 -17.11
N ASP A 194 7.44 17.38 -17.78
CA ASP A 194 7.25 18.84 -17.65
C ASP A 194 8.56 19.64 -17.77
N GLY A 195 9.44 19.19 -18.68
CA GLY A 195 10.76 19.77 -18.91
C GLY A 195 11.86 19.31 -17.95
N LEU A 196 11.54 18.61 -16.89
CA LEU A 196 12.53 18.08 -15.93
C LEU A 196 13.16 16.79 -16.48
N PRO A 197 14.51 16.67 -16.54
CA PRO A 197 15.18 15.45 -16.97
C PRO A 197 14.89 14.26 -16.04
N THR A 198 14.65 13.08 -16.62
CA THR A 198 14.35 11.86 -15.85
C THR A 198 15.56 11.01 -15.48
N ALA A 199 16.77 11.36 -15.97
CA ALA A 199 17.98 10.55 -15.83
C ALA A 199 18.39 10.24 -14.38
N GLU A 200 18.11 11.17 -13.46
CA GLU A 200 18.43 11.03 -12.03
C GLU A 200 17.18 10.78 -11.16
N MET A 201 16.01 10.67 -11.79
CA MET A 201 14.77 10.40 -11.06
C MET A 201 14.68 8.92 -10.68
N SER A 202 14.30 8.65 -9.44
CA SER A 202 13.80 7.34 -9.04
C SER A 202 12.42 7.08 -9.65
N LEU A 203 12.01 5.81 -9.74
CA LEU A 203 10.68 5.45 -10.25
C LEU A 203 9.53 6.12 -9.46
N PRO A 204 9.56 6.17 -8.11
CA PRO A 204 8.55 6.90 -7.34
C PRO A 204 8.50 8.40 -7.64
N GLU A 205 9.63 9.06 -7.84
CA GLU A 205 9.68 10.49 -8.22
C GLU A 205 9.06 10.71 -9.60
N ALA A 206 9.41 9.88 -10.58
CA ALA A 206 8.81 9.96 -11.91
C ALA A 206 7.29 9.75 -11.86
N VAL A 207 6.80 8.75 -11.10
CA VAL A 207 5.36 8.52 -10.86
C VAL A 207 4.72 9.76 -10.24
N ALA A 208 5.36 10.37 -9.23
CA ALA A 208 4.85 11.56 -8.56
C ALA A 208 4.72 12.77 -9.52
N HIS A 209 5.61 12.93 -10.49
CA HIS A 209 5.50 13.99 -11.51
C HIS A 209 4.45 13.66 -12.58
N ILE A 210 4.25 12.38 -12.94
CA ILE A 210 3.25 11.97 -13.93
C ILE A 210 1.83 12.03 -13.34
N ARG A 211 1.63 11.63 -12.08
CA ARG A 211 0.37 11.81 -11.34
C ARG A 211 0.14 13.30 -11.03
N GLY A 212 -1.10 13.68 -10.77
CA GLY A 212 -1.45 15.04 -10.36
C GLY A 212 -2.95 15.30 -10.51
N PRO A 213 -3.44 16.53 -10.25
CA PRO A 213 -4.85 16.84 -10.23
C PRO A 213 -5.54 16.50 -11.56
N LYS A 214 -6.76 15.96 -11.47
CA LYS A 214 -7.60 15.70 -12.65
C LYS A 214 -7.75 16.97 -13.50
N GLY A 215 -7.62 16.83 -14.82
CA GLY A 215 -7.75 17.93 -15.76
C GLY A 215 -6.48 18.78 -15.95
N SER A 216 -5.43 18.56 -15.14
CA SER A 216 -4.16 19.26 -15.32
C SER A 216 -3.33 18.62 -16.45
N PRO A 217 -2.58 19.43 -17.24
CA PRO A 217 -1.70 18.90 -18.28
C PRO A 217 -0.43 18.29 -17.68
N VAL A 218 0.16 17.31 -18.38
CA VAL A 218 1.51 16.84 -18.21
C VAL A 218 2.16 16.67 -19.58
N THR A 219 3.40 17.08 -19.71
CA THR A 219 4.16 17.01 -20.96
C THR A 219 5.32 16.06 -20.81
N LEU A 220 5.36 15.02 -21.65
CA LEU A 220 6.45 14.05 -21.71
C LEU A 220 7.32 14.27 -22.94
N GLY A 221 8.64 14.36 -22.75
CA GLY A 221 9.61 14.23 -23.83
C GLY A 221 9.92 12.74 -24.03
N ILE A 222 9.62 12.24 -25.23
CA ILE A 222 9.67 10.81 -25.58
C ILE A 222 10.73 10.57 -26.65
N GLU A 223 11.51 9.50 -26.46
CA GLU A 223 12.40 8.94 -27.48
C GLU A 223 11.87 7.58 -27.92
N ARG A 224 11.63 7.42 -29.23
CA ARG A 224 11.17 6.18 -29.86
C ARG A 224 12.08 5.82 -31.03
N GLY A 225 13.00 4.89 -30.82
CA GLY A 225 14.12 4.66 -31.75
C GLY A 225 14.92 5.96 -31.93
N ASP A 226 15.13 6.38 -33.17
CA ASP A 226 15.88 7.61 -33.49
C ASP A 226 15.02 8.89 -33.51
N ARG A 227 13.76 8.81 -33.08
CA ARG A 227 12.83 9.93 -33.09
C ARG A 227 12.57 10.48 -31.69
N THR A 228 12.79 11.76 -31.52
CA THR A 228 12.37 12.49 -30.31
C THR A 228 11.06 13.20 -30.59
N MET A 229 10.12 13.16 -29.64
CA MET A 229 8.82 13.82 -29.73
C MET A 229 8.36 14.29 -28.37
N THR A 230 7.52 15.33 -28.37
CA THR A 230 6.87 15.81 -27.16
C THR A 230 5.39 15.45 -27.20
N LYS A 231 4.84 14.98 -26.08
CA LYS A 231 3.44 14.62 -25.92
C LYS A 231 2.87 15.32 -24.70
N THR A 232 1.93 16.23 -24.90
CA THR A 232 1.15 16.84 -23.81
C THR A 232 -0.17 16.10 -23.68
N MET A 233 -0.50 15.67 -22.48
CA MET A 233 -1.70 14.91 -22.15
C MET A 233 -2.38 15.52 -20.95
N VAL A 234 -3.71 15.44 -20.90
CA VAL A 234 -4.50 15.89 -19.76
C VAL A 234 -4.72 14.70 -18.82
N ARG A 235 -4.39 14.88 -17.54
CA ARG A 235 -4.59 13.86 -16.52
C ARG A 235 -6.07 13.56 -16.34
N ASP A 236 -6.40 12.29 -16.24
CA ASP A 236 -7.76 11.80 -16.05
C ASP A 236 -7.80 10.75 -14.94
N ARG A 237 -9.01 10.34 -14.54
CA ARG A 237 -9.20 9.22 -13.63
C ARG A 237 -8.84 7.92 -14.34
N ILE A 238 -7.90 7.18 -13.76
CA ILE A 238 -7.45 5.87 -14.23
C ILE A 238 -7.89 4.82 -13.23
N GLU A 239 -8.73 3.88 -13.65
CA GLU A 239 -9.12 2.76 -12.80
C GLU A 239 -7.96 1.77 -12.66
N MET A 240 -7.72 1.33 -11.42
CA MET A 240 -6.71 0.31 -11.12
C MET A 240 -7.31 -1.07 -11.33
N LEU A 241 -6.60 -1.91 -12.07
CA LEU A 241 -6.93 -3.32 -12.15
C LEU A 241 -6.60 -4.00 -10.81
N ALA A 242 -7.64 -4.46 -10.13
CA ALA A 242 -7.50 -5.16 -8.85
C ALA A 242 -7.54 -6.69 -9.01
N ALA A 243 -8.17 -7.17 -10.08
CA ALA A 243 -8.20 -8.57 -10.47
C ALA A 243 -8.02 -8.72 -11.98
N GLU A 244 -7.27 -9.72 -12.40
CA GLU A 244 -6.98 -10.07 -13.79
C GLU A 244 -7.27 -11.55 -14.02
N GLY A 245 -7.76 -11.89 -15.20
CA GLY A 245 -7.97 -13.28 -15.59
C GLY A 245 -6.78 -13.90 -16.32
N GLY A 246 -6.99 -15.09 -16.86
CA GLY A 246 -5.96 -15.81 -17.61
C GLY A 246 -5.52 -15.14 -18.92
N GLU A 247 -6.23 -14.11 -19.39
CA GLU A 247 -5.90 -13.35 -20.60
C GLU A 247 -4.55 -12.58 -20.49
N THR A 248 -4.05 -12.39 -19.28
CA THR A 248 -2.74 -11.76 -19.04
C THR A 248 -1.56 -12.73 -19.18
N LEU A 249 -1.84 -14.04 -19.25
CA LEU A 249 -0.85 -15.08 -19.42
C LEU A 249 -0.48 -15.25 -20.91
N ASP A 250 0.64 -15.90 -21.19
CA ASP A 250 1.01 -16.25 -22.55
C ASP A 250 0.01 -17.27 -23.19
N ALA A 251 -0.10 -17.25 -24.52
CA ALA A 251 -1.08 -18.05 -25.25
C ALA A 251 -0.96 -19.57 -25.01
N SER A 252 0.24 -20.08 -24.77
CA SER A 252 0.47 -21.50 -24.50
C SER A 252 -0.07 -21.91 -23.14
N THR A 253 0.16 -21.06 -22.14
CA THR A 253 -0.35 -21.22 -20.78
C THR A 253 -1.88 -21.10 -20.75
N GLN A 254 -2.44 -20.09 -21.42
CA GLN A 254 -3.91 -19.96 -21.58
C GLN A 254 -4.54 -21.22 -22.16
N SER A 255 -4.00 -21.71 -23.27
CA SER A 255 -4.48 -22.95 -23.92
C SER A 255 -4.37 -24.17 -23.00
N THR A 256 -3.33 -24.25 -22.18
CA THR A 256 -3.14 -25.34 -21.22
C THR A 256 -4.18 -25.32 -20.12
N LEU A 257 -4.45 -24.15 -19.54
CA LEU A 257 -5.48 -23.94 -18.51
C LEU A 257 -6.88 -24.27 -19.07
N GLN A 258 -7.21 -23.73 -20.25
CA GLN A 258 -8.50 -23.95 -20.90
C GLN A 258 -8.77 -25.44 -21.18
N ARG A 259 -7.81 -26.17 -21.78
CA ARG A 259 -7.93 -27.62 -22.01
C ARG A 259 -8.09 -28.41 -20.72
N ALA A 260 -7.49 -27.95 -19.62
CA ALA A 260 -7.61 -28.59 -18.32
C ALA A 260 -8.92 -28.22 -17.59
N GLY A 261 -9.67 -27.23 -18.04
CA GLY A 261 -10.84 -26.69 -17.35
C GLY A 261 -10.46 -25.98 -16.05
N ILE A 262 -9.32 -25.30 -16.03
CA ILE A 262 -8.80 -24.57 -14.86
C ILE A 262 -8.95 -23.07 -15.11
N ALA A 263 -9.69 -22.39 -14.26
CA ALA A 263 -9.72 -20.93 -14.22
C ALA A 263 -8.46 -20.37 -13.53
N TYR A 264 -8.03 -19.19 -13.95
CA TYR A 264 -6.95 -18.43 -13.34
C TYR A 264 -7.46 -17.03 -13.03
N ILE A 265 -7.29 -16.61 -11.80
CA ILE A 265 -7.60 -15.25 -11.33
C ILE A 265 -6.39 -14.75 -10.53
N HIS A 266 -5.79 -13.66 -10.99
CA HIS A 266 -4.74 -12.94 -10.27
C HIS A 266 -5.35 -11.74 -9.55
N LEU A 267 -5.23 -11.68 -8.23
CA LEU A 267 -5.57 -10.50 -7.44
C LEU A 267 -4.30 -9.65 -7.26
N VAL A 268 -4.33 -8.46 -7.84
CA VAL A 268 -3.18 -7.53 -7.84
C VAL A 268 -3.07 -6.77 -6.53
N THR A 269 -4.20 -6.40 -5.93
CA THR A 269 -4.30 -5.65 -4.68
C THR A 269 -5.69 -5.84 -4.05
N PHE A 270 -5.89 -5.38 -2.81
CA PHE A 270 -7.19 -5.32 -2.15
C PHE A 270 -7.64 -3.87 -1.98
N ASN A 271 -8.35 -3.33 -2.96
CA ASN A 271 -9.00 -2.02 -2.95
C ASN A 271 -10.52 -2.15 -3.14
N ASP A 272 -11.25 -1.03 -3.12
CA ASP A 272 -12.72 -1.03 -3.21
C ASP A 272 -13.28 -1.73 -4.48
N ASN A 273 -12.50 -1.87 -5.55
CA ASN A 273 -12.91 -2.54 -6.77
C ASN A 273 -12.69 -4.07 -6.75
N THR A 274 -11.89 -4.57 -5.82
CA THR A 274 -11.36 -5.96 -5.88
C THR A 274 -12.45 -7.00 -5.79
N GLU A 275 -13.37 -6.90 -4.82
CA GLU A 275 -14.44 -7.88 -4.64
C GLU A 275 -15.30 -7.98 -5.90
N LYS A 276 -15.74 -6.85 -6.43
CA LYS A 276 -16.56 -6.79 -7.65
C LYS A 276 -15.85 -7.40 -8.86
N MET A 277 -14.57 -7.07 -9.05
CA MET A 277 -13.77 -7.60 -10.17
C MET A 277 -13.52 -9.11 -10.00
N PHE A 278 -13.21 -9.54 -8.78
CA PHE A 278 -13.05 -10.95 -8.45
C PHE A 278 -14.34 -11.75 -8.69
N ALA A 279 -15.48 -11.27 -8.18
CA ALA A 279 -16.78 -11.91 -8.38
C ALA A 279 -17.15 -12.02 -9.87
N SER A 280 -16.87 -10.96 -10.65
CA SER A 280 -17.10 -10.97 -12.11
C SER A 280 -16.19 -11.99 -12.83
N ALA A 281 -14.91 -12.05 -12.48
CA ALA A 281 -13.97 -13.02 -13.06
C ALA A 281 -14.34 -14.47 -12.67
N LEU A 282 -14.75 -14.68 -11.43
CA LEU A 282 -15.22 -15.97 -10.93
C LEU A 282 -16.49 -16.41 -11.65
N GLN A 283 -17.45 -15.51 -11.84
CA GLN A 283 -18.68 -15.80 -12.58
C GLN A 283 -18.39 -16.17 -14.03
N ALA A 284 -17.53 -15.42 -14.72
CA ALA A 284 -17.11 -15.74 -16.09
C ALA A 284 -16.43 -17.09 -16.17
N ALA A 285 -15.56 -17.42 -15.20
CA ALA A 285 -14.91 -18.73 -15.10
C ALA A 285 -15.94 -19.88 -14.95
N MET A 286 -16.93 -19.70 -14.06
CA MET A 286 -17.98 -20.70 -13.86
C MET A 286 -18.84 -20.88 -15.11
N GLN A 287 -19.20 -19.79 -15.80
CA GLN A 287 -19.97 -19.83 -17.05
C GLN A 287 -19.20 -20.52 -18.20
N SER A 288 -17.87 -20.40 -18.22
CA SER A 288 -17.01 -21.10 -19.18
C SER A 288 -16.78 -22.57 -18.84
N GLY A 289 -17.39 -23.09 -17.77
CA GLY A 289 -17.29 -24.49 -17.37
C GLY A 289 -16.01 -24.84 -16.63
N ALA A 290 -15.41 -23.89 -15.90
CA ALA A 290 -14.24 -24.15 -15.05
C ALA A 290 -14.56 -25.22 -13.99
N ARG A 291 -13.63 -26.14 -13.81
CA ARG A 291 -13.71 -27.27 -12.86
C ARG A 291 -12.73 -27.17 -11.72
N ALA A 292 -11.81 -26.20 -11.79
CA ALA A 292 -10.84 -25.89 -10.77
C ALA A 292 -10.40 -24.43 -10.90
N LEU A 293 -9.79 -23.87 -9.84
CA LEU A 293 -9.37 -22.47 -9.75
C LEU A 293 -7.92 -22.36 -9.30
N ILE A 294 -7.15 -21.53 -9.98
CA ILE A 294 -5.89 -20.96 -9.49
C ILE A 294 -6.18 -19.52 -9.09
N LEU A 295 -5.98 -19.20 -7.80
CA LEU A 295 -5.97 -17.85 -7.25
C LEU A 295 -4.52 -17.42 -7.08
N ASP A 296 -4.06 -16.47 -7.89
CA ASP A 296 -2.68 -15.99 -7.83
C ASP A 296 -2.60 -14.74 -6.94
N LEU A 297 -1.89 -14.85 -5.82
CA LEU A 297 -1.61 -13.76 -4.87
C LEU A 297 -0.12 -13.40 -4.85
N ARG A 298 0.67 -13.90 -5.80
CA ARG A 298 2.08 -13.51 -5.92
C ARG A 298 2.18 -12.02 -6.23
N ASN A 299 3.13 -11.35 -5.59
CA ASN A 299 3.37 -9.90 -5.66
C ASN A 299 2.20 -9.03 -5.17
N ASN A 300 1.19 -9.59 -4.52
CA ASN A 300 0.11 -8.83 -3.91
C ASN A 300 0.48 -8.45 -2.47
N GLY A 301 0.86 -7.20 -2.24
CA GLY A 301 1.24 -6.65 -0.93
C GLY A 301 0.06 -6.46 0.05
N GLY A 302 -1.16 -6.85 -0.33
CA GLY A 302 -2.36 -6.70 0.48
C GLY A 302 -3.21 -5.50 0.09
N GLY A 303 -3.76 -4.82 1.08
CA GLY A 303 -4.67 -3.68 0.95
C GLY A 303 -5.71 -3.66 2.06
N LEU A 304 -6.95 -3.35 1.73
CA LEU A 304 -8.06 -3.21 2.66
C LEU A 304 -8.44 -4.56 3.29
N LEU A 305 -8.46 -4.60 4.64
CA LEU A 305 -8.88 -5.78 5.41
C LEU A 305 -10.29 -6.21 5.02
N ASP A 306 -11.26 -5.28 5.07
CA ASP A 306 -12.67 -5.60 4.80
C ASP A 306 -12.88 -6.20 3.41
N ILE A 307 -12.12 -5.75 2.42
CA ILE A 307 -12.18 -6.28 1.06
C ILE A 307 -11.62 -7.71 1.00
N SER A 308 -10.55 -8.00 1.73
CA SER A 308 -10.01 -9.36 1.84
C SER A 308 -11.01 -10.33 2.49
N LEU A 309 -11.75 -9.86 3.50
CA LEU A 309 -12.81 -10.62 4.15
C LEU A 309 -13.99 -10.87 3.20
N GLN A 310 -14.36 -9.90 2.35
CA GLN A 310 -15.38 -10.11 1.31
C GLN A 310 -14.94 -11.16 0.28
N VAL A 311 -13.68 -11.16 -0.14
CA VAL A 311 -13.15 -12.22 -1.02
C VAL A 311 -13.20 -13.59 -0.32
N LEU A 312 -12.85 -13.65 0.98
CA LEU A 312 -12.96 -14.88 1.77
C LEU A 312 -14.39 -15.40 1.91
N ASP A 313 -15.39 -14.52 1.87
CA ASP A 313 -16.79 -14.95 1.87
C ASP A 313 -17.17 -15.84 0.69
N HIS A 314 -16.44 -15.79 -0.42
CA HIS A 314 -16.66 -16.71 -1.53
C HIS A 314 -16.13 -18.13 -1.26
N PHE A 315 -15.30 -18.33 -0.25
CA PHE A 315 -14.63 -19.61 -0.02
C PHE A 315 -14.99 -20.24 1.33
N VAL A 316 -14.91 -19.46 2.41
CA VAL A 316 -15.04 -19.96 3.79
C VAL A 316 -16.52 -20.22 4.12
N PRO A 317 -16.88 -21.38 4.67
CA PRO A 317 -18.26 -21.67 5.07
C PRO A 317 -18.79 -20.66 6.08
N ALA A 318 -20.08 -20.29 5.96
CA ALA A 318 -20.72 -19.35 6.86
C ALA A 318 -20.56 -19.75 8.34
N GLY A 319 -20.27 -18.77 9.18
CA GLY A 319 -20.05 -18.95 10.62
C GLY A 319 -18.61 -19.37 11.00
N GLN A 320 -17.79 -19.82 10.08
CA GLN A 320 -16.38 -20.14 10.32
C GLN A 320 -15.55 -18.85 10.46
N ALA A 321 -14.51 -18.89 11.29
CA ALA A 321 -13.60 -17.76 11.46
C ALA A 321 -12.87 -17.44 10.15
N ARG A 322 -12.74 -16.15 9.80
CA ARG A 322 -11.90 -15.67 8.69
C ARG A 322 -10.56 -15.15 9.20
N VAL A 323 -10.59 -14.47 10.34
CA VAL A 323 -9.42 -13.87 10.98
C VAL A 323 -9.72 -13.62 12.45
N HIS A 324 -8.72 -13.64 13.31
CA HIS A 324 -8.77 -13.09 14.65
C HIS A 324 -7.94 -11.81 14.69
N THR A 325 -8.42 -10.79 15.38
CA THR A 325 -7.67 -9.58 15.67
C THR A 325 -7.39 -9.49 17.15
N VAL A 326 -6.19 -9.04 17.52
CA VAL A 326 -5.79 -8.84 18.92
C VAL A 326 -5.33 -7.40 19.07
N ASP A 327 -6.02 -6.64 19.89
CA ASP A 327 -5.70 -5.25 20.17
C ASP A 327 -4.53 -5.11 21.17
N ARG A 328 -4.14 -3.86 21.47
CA ARG A 328 -3.06 -3.53 22.40
C ARG A 328 -3.29 -3.99 23.84
N ASP A 329 -4.55 -4.16 24.26
CA ASP A 329 -4.93 -4.58 25.61
C ASP A 329 -5.11 -6.11 25.70
N GLY A 330 -4.86 -6.83 24.61
CA GLY A 330 -5.03 -8.28 24.48
C GLY A 330 -6.46 -8.72 24.21
N GLY A 331 -7.38 -7.77 23.94
CA GLY A 331 -8.74 -8.06 23.51
C GLY A 331 -8.72 -8.77 22.15
N LYS A 332 -9.36 -9.96 22.10
CA LYS A 332 -9.44 -10.77 20.87
C LYS A 332 -10.84 -10.71 20.29
N GLU A 333 -10.94 -10.27 19.04
CA GLU A 333 -12.14 -10.29 18.23
C GLU A 333 -12.02 -11.30 17.09
N THR A 334 -13.11 -12.01 16.78
CA THR A 334 -13.15 -13.00 15.69
C THR A 334 -14.13 -12.55 14.63
N ASP A 335 -13.63 -12.27 13.45
CA ASP A 335 -14.44 -12.06 12.27
C ASP A 335 -14.83 -13.40 11.64
N ARG A 336 -16.09 -13.52 11.20
CA ARG A 336 -16.67 -14.77 10.70
C ARG A 336 -17.28 -14.61 9.31
N ALA A 337 -17.13 -15.65 8.49
CA ALA A 337 -17.72 -15.71 7.17
C ALA A 337 -19.24 -15.63 7.21
N THR A 338 -19.81 -14.97 6.19
CA THR A 338 -21.26 -14.77 6.04
C THR A 338 -21.84 -15.74 5.00
N SER A 339 -23.16 -15.75 4.88
CA SER A 339 -23.90 -16.50 3.84
C SER A 339 -24.32 -15.62 2.66
N ARG A 340 -23.76 -14.41 2.54
CA ARG A 340 -24.22 -13.40 1.57
C ARG A 340 -23.92 -13.76 0.12
N VAL A 341 -22.88 -14.55 -0.13
CA VAL A 341 -22.45 -14.95 -1.46
C VAL A 341 -22.37 -16.45 -1.62
N ALA A 342 -22.53 -16.95 -2.84
CA ALA A 342 -22.38 -18.35 -3.16
C ALA A 342 -20.93 -18.81 -2.95
N LYS A 343 -20.74 -19.97 -2.35
CA LYS A 343 -19.40 -20.50 -2.07
C LYS A 343 -18.79 -21.18 -3.29
N VAL A 344 -17.49 -20.95 -3.47
CA VAL A 344 -16.67 -21.68 -4.46
C VAL A 344 -16.45 -23.11 -3.94
N THR A 345 -16.93 -24.09 -4.71
CA THR A 345 -16.75 -25.51 -4.39
C THR A 345 -15.69 -26.18 -5.28
N LEU A 346 -15.06 -25.39 -6.14
CA LEU A 346 -14.01 -25.86 -7.03
C LEU A 346 -12.74 -26.20 -6.25
N PRO A 347 -12.04 -27.29 -6.56
CA PRO A 347 -10.67 -27.49 -6.12
C PRO A 347 -9.84 -26.24 -6.43
N THR A 348 -9.22 -25.66 -5.39
CA THR A 348 -8.49 -24.39 -5.50
C THR A 348 -7.05 -24.57 -5.11
N VAL A 349 -6.16 -23.90 -5.83
CA VAL A 349 -4.76 -23.67 -5.48
C VAL A 349 -4.54 -22.17 -5.36
N VAL A 350 -3.83 -21.73 -4.31
CA VAL A 350 -3.37 -20.36 -4.15
C VAL A 350 -1.87 -20.30 -4.45
N LEU A 351 -1.46 -19.43 -5.36
CA LEU A 351 -0.05 -19.14 -5.60
C LEU A 351 0.40 -17.99 -4.70
N VAL A 352 1.52 -18.18 -4.01
CA VAL A 352 2.09 -17.21 -3.07
C VAL A 352 3.60 -17.05 -3.27
N ASN A 353 4.13 -15.87 -2.90
CA ASN A 353 5.56 -15.62 -2.86
C ASN A 353 5.93 -14.67 -1.70
N GLU A 354 7.21 -14.32 -1.57
CA GLU A 354 7.75 -13.43 -0.54
C GLU A 354 7.19 -12.00 -0.55
N PHE A 355 6.50 -11.61 -1.61
CA PHE A 355 5.80 -10.32 -1.73
C PHE A 355 4.28 -10.43 -1.45
N THR A 356 3.80 -11.66 -1.21
CA THR A 356 2.43 -11.87 -0.71
C THR A 356 2.38 -11.44 0.74
N ALA A 357 1.64 -10.35 1.06
CA ALA A 357 1.68 -9.72 2.38
C ALA A 357 0.30 -9.26 2.88
N SER A 358 0.16 -9.11 4.23
CA SER A 358 -0.98 -8.46 4.87
C SER A 358 -2.33 -9.10 4.49
N ALA A 359 -3.29 -8.35 3.89
CA ALA A 359 -4.60 -8.86 3.44
C ALA A 359 -4.48 -10.13 2.58
N SER A 360 -3.43 -10.24 1.73
CA SER A 360 -3.16 -11.47 0.96
C SER A 360 -2.79 -12.65 1.86
N GLU A 361 -2.09 -12.39 2.97
CA GLU A 361 -1.77 -13.44 3.94
C GLU A 361 -2.99 -13.84 4.77
N ILE A 362 -3.90 -12.90 5.06
CA ILE A 362 -5.21 -13.20 5.68
C ILE A 362 -6.00 -14.15 4.79
N VAL A 363 -6.09 -13.85 3.48
CA VAL A 363 -6.78 -14.72 2.50
C VAL A 363 -6.09 -16.07 2.42
N SER A 364 -4.78 -16.10 2.21
CA SER A 364 -4.02 -17.34 2.06
C SER A 364 -4.09 -18.21 3.32
N GLY A 365 -3.89 -17.61 4.50
CA GLY A 365 -3.91 -18.32 5.77
C GLY A 365 -5.28 -18.91 6.10
N ALA A 366 -6.36 -18.14 5.86
CA ALA A 366 -7.70 -18.64 6.07
C ALA A 366 -8.06 -19.81 5.13
N LEU A 367 -7.66 -19.72 3.85
CA LEU A 367 -7.90 -20.80 2.89
C LEU A 367 -7.08 -22.06 3.20
N GLN A 368 -5.86 -21.89 3.73
CA GLN A 368 -5.01 -22.98 4.19
C GLN A 368 -5.58 -23.64 5.44
N ASP A 369 -5.88 -22.88 6.48
CA ASP A 369 -6.38 -23.37 7.77
C ASP A 369 -7.70 -24.12 7.64
N HIS A 370 -8.59 -23.66 6.77
CA HIS A 370 -9.85 -24.36 6.46
C HIS A 370 -9.71 -25.48 5.44
N HIS A 371 -8.51 -25.77 4.96
CA HIS A 371 -8.26 -26.77 3.90
C HIS A 371 -9.10 -26.55 2.63
N VAL A 372 -9.51 -25.32 2.37
CA VAL A 372 -10.28 -24.93 1.18
C VAL A 372 -9.39 -24.86 -0.05
N ALA A 373 -8.13 -24.44 0.12
CA ALA A 373 -7.16 -24.39 -0.96
C ALA A 373 -5.83 -25.02 -0.54
N THR A 374 -4.97 -25.30 -1.53
CA THR A 374 -3.59 -25.72 -1.34
C THR A 374 -2.68 -24.55 -1.72
N LEU A 375 -1.82 -24.10 -0.80
CA LEU A 375 -0.86 -23.04 -1.07
C LEU A 375 0.36 -23.60 -1.79
N VAL A 376 0.79 -22.96 -2.87
CA VAL A 376 1.94 -23.36 -3.70
C VAL A 376 2.84 -22.14 -3.95
N GLY A 377 4.13 -22.28 -3.74
CA GLY A 377 5.09 -21.21 -3.98
C GLY A 377 6.23 -21.19 -2.99
N VAL A 378 6.59 -20.00 -2.52
CA VAL A 378 7.59 -19.80 -1.46
C VAL A 378 6.95 -19.08 -0.27
N LYS A 379 7.64 -19.06 0.86
CA LYS A 379 7.19 -18.44 2.11
C LYS A 379 6.78 -16.98 1.89
N THR A 380 5.66 -16.56 2.49
CA THR A 380 5.12 -15.20 2.37
C THR A 380 5.88 -14.19 3.25
N TYR A 381 5.53 -12.92 3.13
CA TYR A 381 6.24 -11.79 3.73
C TYR A 381 6.26 -11.80 5.27
N GLY A 382 5.11 -12.04 5.90
CA GLY A 382 4.97 -12.02 7.36
C GLY A 382 4.58 -10.64 7.92
N LYS A 383 3.59 -9.96 7.32
CA LYS A 383 3.01 -8.75 7.89
C LYS A 383 1.72 -9.09 8.64
N GLY A 384 1.83 -9.48 9.91
CA GLY A 384 0.72 -9.87 10.79
C GLY A 384 0.13 -8.72 11.63
N VAL A 385 0.16 -7.47 11.13
CA VAL A 385 -0.32 -6.29 11.85
C VAL A 385 -1.30 -5.47 11.02
N ILE A 386 -2.21 -4.78 11.72
CA ILE A 386 -3.26 -3.95 11.15
C ILE A 386 -2.96 -2.49 11.46
N GLN A 387 -3.10 -1.62 10.45
CA GLN A 387 -3.01 -0.18 10.63
C GLN A 387 -4.39 0.46 10.55
N THR A 388 -4.67 1.34 11.52
CA THR A 388 -5.79 2.29 11.43
C THR A 388 -5.30 3.55 10.72
N ILE A 389 -6.08 3.99 9.74
CA ILE A 389 -5.83 5.24 9.02
C ILE A 389 -6.55 6.36 9.75
N VAL A 390 -5.82 7.40 10.10
CA VAL A 390 -6.35 8.56 10.80
C VAL A 390 -6.15 9.84 10.00
N ASP A 391 -7.18 10.67 9.98
CA ASP A 391 -7.10 12.03 9.46
C ASP A 391 -6.37 12.93 10.46
N LEU A 392 -5.41 13.69 9.98
CA LEU A 392 -4.65 14.64 10.77
C LEU A 392 -4.85 16.07 10.25
N PRO A 393 -4.57 17.10 11.09
CA PRO A 393 -4.62 18.49 10.66
C PRO A 393 -3.80 18.76 9.41
N MET A 394 -4.05 19.90 8.77
CA MET A 394 -3.39 20.36 7.54
C MET A 394 -3.60 19.43 6.33
N GLY A 395 -4.69 18.64 6.28
CA GLY A 395 -4.98 17.71 5.19
C GLY A 395 -4.08 16.48 5.15
N SER A 396 -3.27 16.27 6.16
CA SER A 396 -2.37 15.13 6.30
C SER A 396 -3.08 13.92 6.93
N GLY A 397 -2.40 12.78 7.00
CA GLY A 397 -2.90 11.58 7.65
C GLY A 397 -1.79 10.71 8.19
N ALA A 398 -2.16 9.68 8.93
CA ALA A 398 -1.22 8.65 9.37
C ALA A 398 -1.83 7.26 9.26
N ALA A 399 -0.98 6.28 9.02
CA ALA A 399 -1.25 4.87 9.26
C ALA A 399 -0.61 4.52 10.61
N ILE A 400 -1.37 4.04 11.57
CA ILE A 400 -0.90 3.69 12.91
C ILE A 400 -1.20 2.22 13.18
N THR A 401 -0.20 1.44 13.54
CA THR A 401 -0.37 0.04 13.91
C THR A 401 -1.17 -0.08 15.21
N THR A 402 -2.35 -0.70 15.14
CA THR A 402 -3.31 -0.73 16.24
C THR A 402 -3.62 -2.14 16.75
N ALA A 403 -3.39 -3.16 15.95
CA ALA A 403 -3.70 -4.54 16.30
C ALA A 403 -2.77 -5.52 15.57
N LYS A 404 -2.72 -6.74 16.07
CA LYS A 404 -2.21 -7.91 15.35
C LYS A 404 -3.38 -8.71 14.78
N TYR A 405 -3.12 -9.50 13.76
CA TYR A 405 -4.06 -10.52 13.33
C TYR A 405 -3.45 -11.92 13.37
N LEU A 406 -4.31 -12.89 13.62
CA LEU A 406 -3.98 -14.32 13.63
C LEU A 406 -4.85 -15.02 12.60
N THR A 407 -4.35 -16.11 12.02
CA THR A 407 -5.15 -16.98 11.14
C THR A 407 -6.30 -17.63 11.89
N PRO A 408 -7.28 -18.28 11.22
CA PRO A 408 -8.38 -18.99 11.89
C PRO A 408 -7.95 -20.04 12.93
N LEU A 409 -6.79 -20.66 12.75
CA LEU A 409 -6.19 -21.57 13.73
C LEU A 409 -5.24 -20.87 14.72
N GLU A 410 -5.35 -19.53 14.82
CA GLU A 410 -4.61 -18.68 15.75
C GLU A 410 -3.08 -18.65 15.53
N HIS A 411 -2.60 -18.93 14.32
CA HIS A 411 -1.18 -18.79 14.01
C HIS A 411 -0.81 -17.31 13.90
N ASP A 412 0.20 -16.87 14.69
CA ASP A 412 0.84 -15.56 14.51
C ASP A 412 1.83 -15.65 13.34
N ILE A 413 1.57 -14.86 12.31
CA ILE A 413 2.43 -14.83 11.12
C ILE A 413 3.36 -13.62 11.07
N HIS A 414 3.31 -12.74 12.10
CA HIS A 414 4.10 -11.52 12.10
C HIS A 414 5.60 -11.84 12.17
N HIS A 415 6.37 -11.30 11.21
CA HIS A 415 7.79 -11.62 10.95
C HIS A 415 8.07 -13.09 10.59
N ILE A 416 7.04 -13.95 10.56
CA ILE A 416 7.16 -15.37 10.27
C ILE A 416 6.72 -15.69 8.84
N GLY A 417 5.59 -15.14 8.39
CA GLY A 417 4.94 -15.47 7.12
C GLY A 417 4.26 -16.84 7.13
N LEU A 418 3.50 -17.12 6.07
CA LEU A 418 2.87 -18.40 5.83
C LEU A 418 3.84 -19.33 5.08
N GLN A 419 3.96 -20.55 5.53
CA GLN A 419 4.66 -21.59 4.81
C GLN A 419 3.69 -22.27 3.84
N PRO A 420 3.94 -22.27 2.49
CA PRO A 420 3.06 -22.96 1.56
C PRO A 420 3.07 -24.46 1.77
N ASP A 421 1.94 -25.12 1.47
CA ASP A 421 1.80 -26.59 1.56
C ASP A 421 2.74 -27.32 0.59
N VAL A 422 3.02 -26.67 -0.54
CA VAL A 422 3.92 -27.18 -1.58
C VAL A 422 4.93 -26.10 -1.93
N VAL A 423 6.15 -26.26 -1.43
CA VAL A 423 7.26 -25.35 -1.73
C VAL A 423 7.76 -25.62 -3.14
N VAL A 424 7.82 -24.56 -3.97
CA VAL A 424 8.34 -24.61 -5.33
C VAL A 424 9.24 -23.41 -5.59
N GLY A 425 10.52 -23.68 -5.74
CA GLY A 425 11.53 -22.66 -6.02
C GLY A 425 12.14 -22.06 -4.76
N GLU A 426 12.77 -20.92 -4.95
CA GLU A 426 13.42 -20.06 -3.94
C GLU A 426 12.89 -18.65 -4.07
N THR A 427 13.16 -17.76 -3.10
CA THR A 427 12.76 -16.34 -3.19
C THR A 427 13.51 -15.62 -4.31
N GLU A 428 12.93 -14.55 -4.85
CA GLU A 428 13.60 -13.73 -5.87
C GLU A 428 14.89 -13.11 -5.32
N GLU A 429 14.92 -12.75 -4.04
CA GLU A 429 16.12 -12.26 -3.36
C GLU A 429 17.22 -13.34 -3.33
N ALA A 430 16.87 -14.58 -3.04
CA ALA A 430 17.83 -15.69 -3.10
C ALA A 430 18.37 -15.91 -4.50
N ILE A 431 17.51 -15.85 -5.54
CA ILE A 431 17.92 -15.91 -6.95
C ILE A 431 18.89 -14.76 -7.27
N ARG A 432 18.56 -13.52 -6.92
CA ARG A 432 19.38 -12.33 -7.15
C ARG A 432 20.71 -12.44 -6.42
N THR A 433 20.71 -12.87 -5.18
CA THR A 433 21.92 -13.08 -4.37
C THR A 433 22.83 -14.14 -5.00
N ARG A 434 22.26 -15.29 -5.39
CA ARG A 434 23.01 -16.39 -6.03
C ARG A 434 23.57 -16.00 -7.38
N LEU A 435 22.87 -15.14 -8.12
CA LEU A 435 23.23 -14.71 -9.47
C LEU A 435 23.79 -13.28 -9.52
N ARG A 436 24.22 -12.69 -8.40
CA ARG A 436 24.66 -11.29 -8.30
C ARG A 436 25.78 -10.89 -9.29
N ALA A 437 26.57 -11.86 -9.76
CA ALA A 437 27.63 -11.66 -10.74
C ALA A 437 27.15 -11.87 -12.19
N LYS A 438 25.88 -12.19 -12.41
CA LYS A 438 25.30 -12.38 -13.74
C LYS A 438 24.58 -11.12 -14.21
N PRO A 439 24.45 -10.92 -15.54
CA PRO A 439 23.61 -9.84 -16.08
C PRO A 439 22.16 -9.92 -15.61
N ASP A 440 21.47 -8.79 -15.46
CA ASP A 440 20.09 -8.70 -14.96
C ASP A 440 19.11 -9.55 -15.78
N ASN A 441 19.27 -9.62 -17.09
CA ASN A 441 18.41 -10.46 -17.94
C ASN A 441 18.49 -11.95 -17.60
N VAL A 442 19.61 -12.44 -17.07
CA VAL A 442 19.75 -13.84 -16.61
C VAL A 442 18.99 -14.04 -15.33
N VAL A 443 19.05 -13.05 -14.44
CA VAL A 443 18.29 -13.06 -13.17
C VAL A 443 16.79 -13.04 -13.45
N GLU A 444 16.35 -12.12 -14.32
CA GLU A 444 14.93 -12.01 -14.70
C GLU A 444 14.39 -13.30 -15.34
N GLU A 445 15.19 -13.93 -16.22
CA GLU A 445 14.79 -15.19 -16.85
C GLU A 445 14.65 -16.32 -15.80
N GLN A 446 15.55 -16.39 -14.81
CA GLN A 446 15.44 -17.37 -13.72
C GLN A 446 14.21 -17.14 -12.85
N VAL A 447 13.88 -15.89 -12.51
CA VAL A 447 12.65 -15.53 -11.80
C VAL A 447 11.42 -15.95 -12.61
N LYS A 448 11.41 -15.67 -13.90
CA LYS A 448 10.31 -16.06 -14.80
C LYS A 448 10.15 -17.58 -14.87
N GLN A 449 11.25 -18.34 -14.98
CA GLN A 449 11.23 -19.81 -14.98
C GLN A 449 10.70 -20.37 -13.66
N MET A 450 11.11 -19.80 -12.53
CA MET A 450 10.62 -20.18 -11.20
C MET A 450 9.11 -19.94 -11.09
N ARG A 451 8.62 -18.76 -11.50
CA ARG A 451 7.18 -18.45 -11.50
C ARG A 451 6.38 -19.38 -12.41
N ALA A 452 6.94 -19.77 -13.58
CA ALA A 452 6.33 -20.74 -14.48
C ALA A 452 6.29 -22.14 -13.86
N ALA A 453 7.34 -22.56 -13.15
CA ALA A 453 7.36 -23.85 -12.43
C ALA A 453 6.30 -23.91 -11.32
N GLN A 454 6.09 -22.81 -10.56
CA GLN A 454 5.02 -22.72 -9.57
C GLN A 454 3.64 -22.89 -10.20
N LEU A 455 3.37 -22.21 -11.32
CA LEU A 455 2.11 -22.33 -12.05
C LEU A 455 1.91 -23.76 -12.62
N ALA A 456 2.95 -24.35 -13.19
CA ALA A 456 2.90 -25.72 -13.68
C ALA A 456 2.57 -26.72 -12.56
N ARG A 457 3.16 -26.53 -11.37
CA ARG A 457 2.87 -27.37 -10.20
C ARG A 457 1.45 -27.20 -9.71
N ALA A 458 0.91 -26.00 -9.71
CA ALA A 458 -0.49 -25.73 -9.39
C ALA A 458 -1.45 -26.47 -10.34
N ILE A 459 -1.19 -26.41 -11.65
CA ILE A 459 -1.97 -27.13 -12.67
C ILE A 459 -1.93 -28.65 -12.42
N GLU A 460 -0.76 -29.21 -12.10
CA GLU A 460 -0.60 -30.63 -11.82
C GLU A 460 -1.44 -31.07 -10.60
N ILE A 461 -1.36 -30.32 -9.48
CA ILE A 461 -2.12 -30.58 -8.27
C ILE A 461 -3.63 -30.57 -8.57
N LEU A 462 -4.11 -29.57 -9.31
CA LEU A 462 -5.52 -29.46 -9.66
C LEU A 462 -5.99 -30.63 -10.56
N LYS A 463 -5.19 -31.04 -11.54
CA LYS A 463 -5.50 -32.22 -12.37
C LYS A 463 -5.63 -33.49 -11.51
N GLN A 464 -4.76 -33.68 -10.52
CA GLN A 464 -4.82 -34.82 -9.60
C GLN A 464 -6.08 -34.75 -8.71
N LYS A 465 -6.43 -33.57 -8.18
CA LYS A 465 -7.65 -33.38 -7.36
C LYS A 465 -8.92 -33.66 -8.18
N MET A 466 -9.03 -33.12 -9.39
CA MET A 466 -10.17 -33.37 -10.29
C MET A 466 -10.32 -34.85 -10.66
N GLY A 467 -9.22 -35.53 -11.00
CA GLY A 467 -9.25 -36.95 -11.32
C GLY A 467 -9.64 -37.87 -10.14
N ARG A 468 -9.36 -37.44 -8.89
CA ARG A 468 -9.85 -38.15 -7.69
C ARG A 468 -11.34 -37.94 -7.49
N SER A 469 -11.85 -36.74 -7.65
CA SER A 469 -13.29 -36.43 -7.55
C SER A 469 -14.10 -37.19 -8.58
N GLU A 470 -13.67 -37.25 -9.85
CA GLU A 470 -14.36 -38.01 -10.90
C GLU A 470 -14.41 -39.51 -10.60
N ARG A 471 -13.30 -40.08 -10.11
CA ARG A 471 -13.27 -41.50 -9.69
C ARG A 471 -14.24 -41.77 -8.56
N TYR A 472 -14.26 -40.92 -7.54
CA TYR A 472 -15.18 -41.04 -6.41
C TYR A 472 -16.66 -41.00 -6.86
N LEU A 473 -17.02 -40.05 -7.72
CA LEU A 473 -18.37 -39.93 -8.26
C LEU A 473 -18.79 -41.17 -9.10
N ARG A 474 -17.87 -41.73 -9.90
CA ARG A 474 -18.12 -42.99 -10.64
C ARG A 474 -18.37 -44.18 -9.71
N VAL A 475 -17.62 -44.29 -8.64
CA VAL A 475 -17.79 -45.34 -7.61
C VAL A 475 -19.14 -45.19 -6.91
N LEU A 476 -19.51 -43.98 -6.50
CA LEU A 476 -20.83 -43.73 -5.89
C LEU A 476 -21.99 -44.01 -6.82
N SER A 477 -21.86 -43.66 -8.10
CA SER A 477 -22.86 -43.94 -9.12
C SER A 477 -23.03 -45.46 -9.34
N ALA A 478 -21.91 -46.21 -9.41
CA ALA A 478 -21.94 -47.66 -9.53
C ALA A 478 -22.57 -48.34 -8.32
N MET A 479 -22.27 -47.84 -7.10
CA MET A 479 -22.88 -48.34 -5.85
C MET A 479 -24.40 -48.08 -5.79
N ARG A 480 -24.85 -46.92 -6.26
CA ARG A 480 -26.30 -46.60 -6.33
C ARG A 480 -27.02 -47.49 -7.32
N VAL A 481 -26.43 -47.79 -8.47
CA VAL A 481 -27.00 -48.71 -9.47
C VAL A 481 -27.06 -50.12 -8.90
N ALA A 482 -25.99 -50.58 -8.22
CA ALA A 482 -25.94 -51.91 -7.58
C ALA A 482 -26.91 -52.06 -6.39
N ALA A 483 -27.25 -50.96 -5.71
CA ALA A 483 -28.21 -50.99 -4.59
C ALA A 483 -29.68 -50.85 -5.06
N ALA A 484 -29.91 -50.52 -6.32
CA ALA A 484 -31.23 -50.40 -6.94
C ALA A 484 -31.61 -51.62 -7.78
N ALA A 485 -30.67 -52.56 -8.00
CA ALA A 485 -30.87 -53.86 -8.62
C ALA A 485 -30.99 -54.97 -7.56
#